data_7bd1d77ce19a1bb00b3d576dbd714829
#
_entry.id   7bd1d77ce19a1bb00b3d576dbd714829
#
_cell.length_a   1.000
_cell.length_b   1.000
_cell.length_c   1.000
_cell.angle_alpha   90.00
_cell.angle_beta   90.00
_cell.angle_gamma   90.00
#
_symmetry.space_group_name_H-M   'P 1'
#
loop_
_entity.id
_entity.type
_entity.pdbx_description
1 polymer ?
#
loop_
_entity_poly.entity_id
_entity_poly.type
_entity_poly.pdbx_seq_one_letter_code
_entity_poly.pdbx_strand_id
1 'polypeptide(L)'
;MNEKDRVAVITGASSGIGKAIAIKLSNQNFTVVLASRSVPEMEKIQQELPGESMVVELDVTSTESVTKAFGKIDEKYGRIDILVNSAGIMPLTYLKNRHLDEWLSTIEVNVQGTLRCIYSVLPLMKRQQDGHIINIASVDGKEIFAGGAIYGASKAAIIELSKAMRMELSPEFNIRVTAVEPGTVDTNLRDGITDTELLEDKEYGGDEPMLDPSSIADAVYYAVSQPASVNVNELLVKPTGKA
;
A
#
# COMPACT_ATOMS: atom_id res chain seq x y z
N MET A 1 6.69 -19.11 -14.34
CA MET A 1 7.14 -17.81 -14.87
C MET A 1 8.35 -17.39 -14.05
N ASN A 2 9.39 -16.87 -14.66
CA ASN A 2 10.57 -16.41 -13.92
C ASN A 2 10.21 -15.08 -13.22
N GLU A 3 10.75 -14.80 -12.04
CA GLU A 3 10.49 -13.52 -11.32
C GLU A 3 10.85 -12.30 -12.18
N LYS A 4 11.85 -12.42 -13.04
CA LYS A 4 12.27 -11.39 -14.02
C LYS A 4 11.17 -10.92 -14.98
N ASP A 5 10.15 -11.73 -15.19
CA ASP A 5 9.08 -11.43 -16.17
C ASP A 5 7.84 -10.85 -15.45
N ARG A 6 7.87 -10.69 -14.12
CA ARG A 6 6.74 -10.21 -13.32
C ARG A 6 6.84 -8.71 -13.08
N VAL A 7 5.76 -8.00 -13.42
CA VAL A 7 5.63 -6.54 -13.24
C VAL A 7 4.89 -6.23 -11.94
N ALA A 8 5.56 -5.50 -11.05
CA ALA A 8 5.01 -5.05 -9.77
C ALA A 8 4.80 -3.53 -9.80
N VAL A 9 3.56 -3.09 -9.65
CA VAL A 9 3.19 -1.69 -9.52
C VAL A 9 3.02 -1.34 -8.04
N ILE A 10 3.77 -0.35 -7.56
CA ILE A 10 3.73 0.08 -6.16
C ILE A 10 3.24 1.54 -6.10
N THR A 11 2.05 1.74 -5.51
CA THR A 11 1.56 3.10 -5.24
C THR A 11 2.18 3.66 -3.97
N GLY A 12 2.38 4.98 -3.89
CA GLY A 12 3.08 5.61 -2.76
C GLY A 12 4.57 5.24 -2.68
N ALA A 13 5.20 4.91 -3.82
CA ALA A 13 6.57 4.41 -3.88
C ALA A 13 7.67 5.45 -3.61
N SER A 14 7.32 6.73 -3.41
CA SER A 14 8.30 7.80 -3.19
C SER A 14 8.94 7.81 -1.80
N SER A 15 8.36 7.10 -0.82
CA SER A 15 8.86 7.11 0.57
C SER A 15 8.38 5.89 1.37
N GLY A 16 8.86 5.76 2.59
CA GLY A 16 8.39 4.82 3.61
C GLY A 16 8.28 3.37 3.14
N ILE A 17 7.16 2.74 3.46
CA ILE A 17 6.87 1.33 3.13
C ILE A 17 6.88 1.09 1.62
N GLY A 18 6.26 1.97 0.81
CA GLY A 18 6.21 1.80 -0.64
C GLY A 18 7.61 1.82 -1.29
N LYS A 19 8.49 2.74 -0.85
CA LYS A 19 9.90 2.76 -1.28
C LYS A 19 10.62 1.47 -0.90
N ALA A 20 10.47 1.02 0.34
CA ALA A 20 11.13 -0.21 0.81
C ALA A 20 10.67 -1.45 0.02
N ILE A 21 9.36 -1.56 -0.28
CA ILE A 21 8.82 -2.64 -1.11
C ILE A 21 9.41 -2.59 -2.52
N ALA A 22 9.49 -1.39 -3.13
CA ALA A 22 10.05 -1.23 -4.47
C ALA A 22 11.52 -1.68 -4.54
N ILE A 23 12.34 -1.28 -3.57
CA ILE A 23 13.73 -1.71 -3.45
C ILE A 23 13.82 -3.24 -3.25
N LYS A 24 13.01 -3.79 -2.34
CA LYS A 24 13.01 -5.23 -2.06
C LYS A 24 12.67 -6.03 -3.30
N LEU A 25 11.57 -5.70 -4.00
CA LEU A 25 11.14 -6.44 -5.19
C LEU A 25 12.15 -6.30 -6.35
N SER A 26 12.74 -5.12 -6.55
CA SER A 26 13.79 -4.94 -7.56
C SER A 26 15.02 -5.82 -7.26
N ASN A 27 15.46 -5.91 -6.00
CA ASN A 27 16.53 -6.80 -5.57
C ASN A 27 16.22 -8.29 -5.75
N GLN A 28 14.95 -8.64 -5.88
CA GLN A 28 14.46 -9.99 -6.17
C GLN A 28 14.12 -10.18 -7.66
N ASN A 29 14.66 -9.33 -8.53
CA ASN A 29 14.53 -9.35 -9.99
C ASN A 29 13.11 -9.13 -10.55
N PHE A 30 12.20 -8.50 -9.80
CA PHE A 30 10.94 -8.05 -10.39
C PHE A 30 11.16 -6.77 -11.21
N THR A 31 10.41 -6.61 -12.30
CA THR A 31 10.24 -5.31 -12.94
C THR A 31 9.36 -4.43 -12.06
N VAL A 32 9.86 -3.27 -11.63
CA VAL A 32 9.21 -2.42 -10.65
C VAL A 32 8.69 -1.14 -11.27
N VAL A 33 7.41 -0.84 -11.08
CA VAL A 33 6.81 0.44 -11.43
C VAL A 33 6.60 1.26 -10.16
N LEU A 34 7.36 2.34 -10.04
CA LEU A 34 7.25 3.33 -8.98
C LEU A 34 6.13 4.31 -9.34
N ALA A 35 5.07 4.36 -8.54
CA ALA A 35 3.91 5.19 -8.82
C ALA A 35 3.57 6.11 -7.64
N SER A 36 3.72 7.42 -7.83
CA SER A 36 3.33 8.44 -6.84
C SER A 36 3.26 9.83 -7.49
N ARG A 37 2.86 10.84 -6.70
CA ARG A 37 2.86 12.25 -7.16
C ARG A 37 4.27 12.84 -7.24
N SER A 38 5.19 12.37 -6.42
CA SER A 38 6.56 12.90 -6.27
C SER A 38 7.52 12.26 -7.27
N VAL A 39 7.44 12.67 -8.54
CA VAL A 39 8.28 12.12 -9.62
C VAL A 39 9.79 12.25 -9.32
N PRO A 40 10.32 13.42 -8.87
CA PRO A 40 11.76 13.56 -8.63
C PRO A 40 12.32 12.60 -7.57
N GLU A 41 11.54 12.31 -6.51
CA GLU A 41 11.94 11.34 -5.49
C GLU A 41 11.96 9.91 -6.04
N MET A 42 10.98 9.57 -6.87
CA MET A 42 10.95 8.25 -7.53
C MET A 42 12.09 8.07 -8.53
N GLU A 43 12.48 9.11 -9.27
CA GLU A 43 13.61 9.07 -10.18
C GLU A 43 14.95 8.83 -9.46
N LYS A 44 15.13 9.42 -8.27
CA LYS A 44 16.28 9.13 -7.42
C LYS A 44 16.30 7.66 -6.98
N ILE A 45 15.16 7.15 -6.51
CA ILE A 45 15.04 5.74 -6.11
C ILE A 45 15.31 4.84 -7.31
N GLN A 46 14.77 5.15 -8.49
CA GLN A 46 14.96 4.39 -9.71
C GLN A 46 16.44 4.21 -10.09
N GLN A 47 17.26 5.24 -9.90
CA GLN A 47 18.70 5.18 -10.16
C GLN A 47 19.45 4.18 -9.27
N GLU A 48 18.90 3.85 -8.11
CA GLU A 48 19.47 2.91 -7.15
C GLU A 48 18.97 1.48 -7.35
N LEU A 49 17.93 1.27 -8.17
CA LEU A 49 17.35 -0.05 -8.40
C LEU A 49 18.21 -0.89 -9.35
N PRO A 50 18.54 -2.14 -9.02
CA PRO A 50 19.37 -3.00 -9.87
C PRO A 50 18.63 -3.55 -11.09
N GLY A 51 17.28 -3.58 -11.06
CA GLY A 51 16.44 -4.21 -12.07
C GLY A 51 15.76 -3.22 -13.01
N GLU A 52 15.01 -3.76 -13.97
CA GLU A 52 14.16 -2.94 -14.84
C GLU A 52 13.11 -2.21 -14.00
N SER A 53 12.94 -0.92 -14.26
CA SER A 53 12.00 -0.09 -13.53
C SER A 53 11.41 1.02 -14.38
N MET A 54 10.27 1.54 -13.94
CA MET A 54 9.56 2.64 -14.57
C MET A 54 9.04 3.59 -13.48
N VAL A 55 9.14 4.89 -13.73
CA VAL A 55 8.49 5.92 -12.92
C VAL A 55 7.21 6.37 -13.62
N VAL A 56 6.12 6.42 -12.87
CA VAL A 56 4.82 6.92 -13.35
C VAL A 56 4.24 7.89 -12.34
N GLU A 57 3.94 9.10 -12.79
CA GLU A 57 3.16 10.04 -11.97
C GLU A 57 1.75 9.49 -11.75
N LEU A 58 1.34 9.40 -10.47
CA LEU A 58 0.04 8.88 -10.09
C LEU A 58 -0.48 9.60 -8.84
N ASP A 59 -1.65 10.23 -8.99
CA ASP A 59 -2.46 10.71 -7.89
C ASP A 59 -3.66 9.78 -7.71
N VAL A 60 -3.69 9.03 -6.61
CA VAL A 60 -4.77 8.06 -6.32
C VAL A 60 -6.12 8.73 -6.07
N THR A 61 -6.16 10.04 -5.81
CA THR A 61 -7.39 10.80 -5.63
C THR A 61 -8.05 11.19 -6.97
N SER A 62 -7.32 11.07 -8.08
CA SER A 62 -7.80 11.40 -9.43
C SER A 62 -8.00 10.15 -10.28
N THR A 63 -9.25 9.87 -10.66
CA THR A 63 -9.57 8.75 -11.56
C THR A 63 -8.86 8.89 -12.91
N GLU A 64 -8.74 10.13 -13.44
CA GLU A 64 -8.03 10.38 -14.69
C GLU A 64 -6.54 10.05 -14.57
N SER A 65 -5.88 10.51 -13.47
CA SER A 65 -4.47 10.22 -13.20
C SER A 65 -4.23 8.71 -13.12
N VAL A 66 -5.07 7.99 -12.36
CA VAL A 66 -4.97 6.54 -12.23
C VAL A 66 -5.14 5.85 -13.57
N THR A 67 -6.20 6.17 -14.32
CA THR A 67 -6.45 5.57 -15.64
C THR A 67 -5.29 5.80 -16.60
N LYS A 68 -4.75 7.02 -16.64
CA LYS A 68 -3.60 7.37 -17.48
C LYS A 68 -2.33 6.61 -17.07
N ALA A 69 -2.07 6.51 -15.77
CA ALA A 69 -0.91 5.78 -15.24
C ALA A 69 -0.97 4.30 -15.61
N PHE A 70 -2.09 3.62 -15.32
CA PHE A 70 -2.25 2.20 -15.65
C PHE A 70 -2.26 1.95 -17.16
N GLY A 71 -2.78 2.87 -17.98
CA GLY A 71 -2.71 2.80 -19.44
C GLY A 71 -1.28 2.81 -19.95
N LYS A 72 -0.40 3.70 -19.43
CA LYS A 72 1.03 3.73 -19.79
C LYS A 72 1.75 2.44 -19.39
N ILE A 73 1.38 1.84 -18.26
CA ILE A 73 1.98 0.58 -17.81
C ILE A 73 1.54 -0.57 -18.72
N ASP A 74 0.23 -0.64 -19.07
CA ASP A 74 -0.29 -1.64 -20.01
C ASP A 74 0.37 -1.49 -21.39
N GLU A 75 0.49 -0.28 -21.90
CA GLU A 75 1.16 -0.01 -23.19
C GLU A 75 2.61 -0.50 -23.20
N LYS A 76 3.36 -0.28 -22.10
CA LYS A 76 4.78 -0.66 -22.03
C LYS A 76 5.00 -2.15 -21.80
N TYR A 77 4.22 -2.75 -20.90
CA TYR A 77 4.50 -4.12 -20.41
C TYR A 77 3.44 -5.14 -20.82
N GLY A 78 2.22 -4.72 -21.15
CA GLY A 78 1.10 -5.59 -21.49
C GLY A 78 0.60 -6.47 -20.35
N ARG A 79 1.16 -6.28 -19.14
CA ARG A 79 0.86 -7.07 -17.94
C ARG A 79 1.11 -6.31 -16.65
N ILE A 80 0.38 -6.68 -15.61
CA ILE A 80 0.66 -6.31 -14.21
C ILE A 80 0.42 -7.57 -13.37
N ASP A 81 1.46 -8.09 -12.72
CA ASP A 81 1.39 -9.31 -11.93
C ASP A 81 1.13 -9.03 -10.46
N ILE A 82 1.60 -7.89 -9.98
CA ILE A 82 1.47 -7.48 -8.60
C ILE A 82 1.05 -6.00 -8.57
N LEU A 83 -0.02 -5.71 -7.83
CA LEU A 83 -0.38 -4.36 -7.44
C LEU A 83 -0.20 -4.22 -5.93
N VAL A 84 0.65 -3.30 -5.49
CA VAL A 84 0.80 -2.93 -4.08
C VAL A 84 0.14 -1.57 -3.85
N ASN A 85 -0.99 -1.57 -3.17
CA ASN A 85 -1.67 -0.36 -2.70
C ASN A 85 -1.03 0.09 -1.39
N SER A 86 0.01 0.93 -1.49
CA SER A 86 0.76 1.50 -0.35
C SER A 86 0.60 3.02 -0.21
N ALA A 87 -0.06 3.69 -1.16
CA ALA A 87 -0.41 5.09 -1.00
C ALA A 87 -1.39 5.27 0.16
N GLY A 88 -1.07 6.15 1.10
CA GLY A 88 -1.90 6.41 2.26
C GLY A 88 -1.46 7.65 3.04
N ILE A 89 -2.35 8.16 3.87
CA ILE A 89 -2.12 9.25 4.81
C ILE A 89 -2.70 8.88 6.18
N MET A 90 -2.19 9.51 7.23
CA MET A 90 -2.61 9.27 8.61
C MET A 90 -2.71 10.58 9.42
N PRO A 91 -3.58 11.52 9.02
CA PRO A 91 -3.90 12.65 9.88
C PRO A 91 -4.75 12.16 11.04
N LEU A 92 -4.13 12.03 12.22
CA LEU A 92 -4.81 11.63 13.44
C LEU A 92 -5.39 12.85 14.14
N THR A 93 -6.65 12.76 14.57
CA THR A 93 -7.35 13.89 15.21
C THR A 93 -8.37 13.39 16.22
N TYR A 94 -8.53 14.10 17.33
CA TYR A 94 -9.67 13.87 18.20
C TYR A 94 -10.98 14.30 17.52
N LEU A 95 -12.02 13.48 17.56
CA LEU A 95 -13.31 13.80 16.93
C LEU A 95 -13.90 15.12 17.44
N LYS A 96 -13.68 15.46 18.72
CA LYS A 96 -14.14 16.72 19.30
C LYS A 96 -13.54 17.96 18.61
N ASN A 97 -12.35 17.85 18.02
CA ASN A 97 -11.63 18.95 17.36
C ASN A 97 -12.10 19.19 15.91
N ARG A 98 -12.94 18.29 15.35
CA ARG A 98 -13.73 18.48 14.13
C ARG A 98 -12.92 18.82 12.86
N HIS A 99 -11.80 18.14 12.63
CA HIS A 99 -10.95 18.32 11.44
C HIS A 99 -11.57 17.62 10.19
N LEU A 100 -12.72 18.11 9.72
CA LEU A 100 -13.51 17.44 8.68
C LEU A 100 -12.73 17.20 7.38
N ASP A 101 -11.94 18.18 6.94
CA ASP A 101 -11.17 18.09 5.68
C ASP A 101 -10.14 16.94 5.75
N GLU A 102 -9.51 16.75 6.90
CA GLU A 102 -8.58 15.64 7.13
C GLU A 102 -9.29 14.29 7.18
N TRP A 103 -10.49 14.24 7.76
CA TRP A 103 -11.29 13.02 7.76
C TRP A 103 -11.68 12.61 6.36
N LEU A 104 -12.18 13.57 5.55
CA LEU A 104 -12.57 13.31 4.17
C LEU A 104 -11.36 12.93 3.31
N SER A 105 -10.22 13.63 3.46
CA SER A 105 -9.01 13.30 2.72
C SER A 105 -8.46 11.92 3.09
N THR A 106 -8.58 11.49 4.35
CA THR A 106 -8.19 10.14 4.77
C THR A 106 -8.98 9.06 4.03
N ILE A 107 -10.30 9.20 3.95
CA ILE A 107 -11.16 8.27 3.19
C ILE A 107 -10.86 8.35 1.69
N GLU A 108 -10.67 9.55 1.16
CA GLU A 108 -10.38 9.79 -0.25
C GLU A 108 -9.09 9.08 -0.70
N VAL A 109 -8.01 9.24 0.06
CA VAL A 109 -6.71 8.64 -0.27
C VAL A 109 -6.70 7.14 0.05
N ASN A 110 -7.02 6.77 1.31
CA ASN A 110 -6.77 5.41 1.79
C ASN A 110 -7.79 4.39 1.25
N VAL A 111 -9.04 4.80 1.03
CA VAL A 111 -10.11 3.90 0.58
C VAL A 111 -10.40 4.11 -0.89
N GLN A 112 -10.86 5.29 -1.30
CA GLN A 112 -11.25 5.54 -2.68
C GLN A 112 -10.06 5.45 -3.64
N GLY A 113 -8.86 5.93 -3.21
CA GLY A 113 -7.62 5.79 -3.97
C GLY A 113 -7.27 4.33 -4.23
N THR A 114 -7.36 3.47 -3.21
CA THR A 114 -7.16 2.03 -3.34
C THR A 114 -8.19 1.41 -4.32
N LEU A 115 -9.46 1.79 -4.22
CA LEU A 115 -10.51 1.30 -5.13
C LEU A 115 -10.24 1.68 -6.59
N ARG A 116 -9.78 2.91 -6.87
CA ARG A 116 -9.42 3.33 -8.24
C ARG A 116 -8.28 2.51 -8.83
N CYS A 117 -7.26 2.22 -8.03
CA CYS A 117 -6.14 1.38 -8.48
C CYS A 117 -6.59 -0.07 -8.74
N ILE A 118 -7.41 -0.65 -7.86
CA ILE A 118 -8.01 -1.97 -8.05
C ILE A 118 -8.87 -1.99 -9.33
N TYR A 119 -9.76 -1.02 -9.50
CA TYR A 119 -10.60 -0.91 -10.69
C TYR A 119 -9.78 -0.90 -11.98
N SER A 120 -8.65 -0.19 -11.98
CA SER A 120 -7.81 -0.05 -13.18
C SER A 120 -6.96 -1.29 -13.48
N VAL A 121 -6.55 -2.07 -12.47
CA VAL A 121 -5.74 -3.28 -12.67
C VAL A 121 -6.58 -4.51 -13.01
N LEU A 122 -7.80 -4.60 -12.53
CA LEU A 122 -8.64 -5.79 -12.68
C LEU A 122 -8.83 -6.27 -14.12
N PRO A 123 -9.06 -5.40 -15.14
CA PRO A 123 -9.20 -5.87 -16.52
C PRO A 123 -7.95 -6.58 -17.02
N LEU A 124 -6.73 -6.13 -16.64
CA LEU A 124 -5.47 -6.78 -17.00
C LEU A 124 -5.35 -8.14 -16.32
N MET A 125 -5.45 -8.18 -14.99
CA MET A 125 -5.30 -9.42 -14.22
C MET A 125 -6.35 -10.47 -14.61
N LYS A 126 -7.58 -10.05 -14.91
CA LYS A 126 -8.62 -10.95 -15.44
C LYS A 126 -8.25 -11.53 -16.80
N ARG A 127 -7.69 -10.75 -17.73
CA ARG A 127 -7.19 -11.27 -19.01
C ARG A 127 -6.03 -12.24 -18.83
N GLN A 128 -5.16 -11.99 -17.85
CA GLN A 128 -4.02 -12.83 -17.52
C GLN A 128 -4.43 -14.16 -16.84
N GLN A 129 -5.62 -14.21 -16.22
CA GLN A 129 -6.03 -15.29 -15.32
C GLN A 129 -5.00 -15.54 -14.21
N ASP A 130 -4.32 -14.47 -13.80
CA ASP A 130 -3.31 -14.44 -12.75
C ASP A 130 -3.12 -13.01 -12.26
N GLY A 131 -2.78 -12.87 -10.97
CA GLY A 131 -2.48 -11.59 -10.35
C GLY A 131 -2.37 -11.70 -8.85
N HIS A 132 -1.73 -10.68 -8.24
CA HIS A 132 -1.68 -10.56 -6.79
C HIS A 132 -1.85 -9.11 -6.34
N ILE A 133 -2.91 -8.82 -5.63
CA ILE A 133 -3.17 -7.50 -5.06
C ILE A 133 -2.76 -7.51 -3.59
N ILE A 134 -1.83 -6.63 -3.23
CA ILE A 134 -1.36 -6.41 -1.87
C ILE A 134 -1.92 -5.07 -1.39
N ASN A 135 -2.70 -5.09 -0.32
CA ASN A 135 -3.24 -3.88 0.29
C ASN A 135 -2.52 -3.62 1.61
N ILE A 136 -1.86 -2.47 1.73
CA ILE A 136 -1.24 -2.04 2.99
C ILE A 136 -2.33 -1.44 3.88
N ALA A 137 -2.81 -2.25 4.81
CA ALA A 137 -3.75 -1.87 5.86
C ALA A 137 -3.01 -1.29 7.09
N SER A 138 -3.39 -1.67 8.29
CA SER A 138 -2.74 -1.36 9.57
C SER A 138 -3.32 -2.24 10.67
N VAL A 139 -2.57 -2.45 11.75
CA VAL A 139 -3.13 -2.99 13.01
C VAL A 139 -4.28 -2.11 13.53
N ASP A 140 -4.25 -0.80 13.25
CA ASP A 140 -5.29 0.17 13.65
C ASP A 140 -6.64 -0.08 12.95
N GLY A 141 -6.68 -0.94 11.95
CA GLY A 141 -7.92 -1.46 11.38
C GLY A 141 -8.62 -2.49 12.29
N LYS A 142 -7.91 -3.04 13.28
CA LYS A 142 -8.40 -4.03 14.26
C LYS A 142 -8.30 -3.52 15.70
N GLU A 143 -7.29 -2.71 16.00
CA GLU A 143 -7.02 -2.15 17.32
C GLU A 143 -7.32 -0.65 17.29
N ILE A 144 -8.27 -0.20 18.10
CA ILE A 144 -8.75 1.19 18.08
C ILE A 144 -8.11 1.97 19.22
N PHE A 145 -7.69 3.22 18.93
CA PHE A 145 -7.20 4.14 19.93
C PHE A 145 -7.81 5.54 19.75
N ALA A 146 -7.79 6.35 20.79
CA ALA A 146 -8.31 7.72 20.74
C ALA A 146 -7.47 8.58 19.77
N GLY A 147 -8.13 9.38 18.92
CA GLY A 147 -7.48 10.13 17.84
C GLY A 147 -7.33 9.36 16.52
N GLY A 148 -7.39 8.03 16.54
CA GLY A 148 -7.27 7.16 15.36
C GLY A 148 -8.58 6.78 14.67
N ALA A 149 -9.73 7.38 15.04
CA ALA A 149 -11.05 6.91 14.62
C ALA A 149 -11.21 6.80 13.08
N ILE A 150 -10.89 7.84 12.34
CA ILE A 150 -11.08 7.87 10.87
C ILE A 150 -10.01 7.06 10.16
N TYR A 151 -8.77 7.17 10.62
CA TYR A 151 -7.67 6.36 10.07
C TYR A 151 -7.95 4.87 10.28
N GLY A 152 -8.27 4.44 11.51
CA GLY A 152 -8.62 3.06 11.83
C GLY A 152 -9.81 2.55 11.00
N ALA A 153 -10.88 3.36 10.87
CA ALA A 153 -12.01 3.02 10.01
C ALA A 153 -11.59 2.82 8.55
N SER A 154 -10.71 3.68 8.01
CA SER A 154 -10.18 3.53 6.65
C SER A 154 -9.41 2.23 6.48
N LYS A 155 -8.60 1.85 7.48
CA LYS A 155 -7.79 0.62 7.44
C LYS A 155 -8.63 -0.63 7.67
N ALA A 156 -9.66 -0.57 8.51
CA ALA A 156 -10.66 -1.63 8.66
C ALA A 156 -11.40 -1.88 7.34
N ALA A 157 -11.79 -0.82 6.63
CA ALA A 157 -12.42 -0.94 5.31
C ALA A 157 -11.52 -1.68 4.31
N ILE A 158 -10.20 -1.44 4.31
CA ILE A 158 -9.25 -2.12 3.44
C ILE A 158 -9.11 -3.61 3.81
N ILE A 159 -9.12 -3.95 5.10
CA ILE A 159 -9.08 -5.35 5.55
C ILE A 159 -10.32 -6.10 5.05
N GLU A 160 -11.52 -5.55 5.28
CA GLU A 160 -12.77 -6.20 4.87
C GLU A 160 -12.92 -6.26 3.34
N LEU A 161 -12.52 -5.19 2.62
CA LEU A 161 -12.46 -5.19 1.17
C LEU A 161 -11.56 -6.33 0.66
N SER A 162 -10.39 -6.51 1.26
CA SER A 162 -9.46 -7.59 0.88
C SER A 162 -10.07 -8.98 1.08
N LYS A 163 -10.87 -9.18 2.13
CA LYS A 163 -11.59 -10.44 2.36
C LYS A 163 -12.64 -10.69 1.27
N ALA A 164 -13.47 -9.69 0.95
CA ALA A 164 -14.48 -9.80 -0.10
C ALA A 164 -13.84 -10.08 -1.46
N MET A 165 -12.77 -9.36 -1.81
CA MET A 165 -12.05 -9.56 -3.07
C MET A 165 -11.50 -10.99 -3.22
N ARG A 166 -10.99 -11.60 -2.15
CA ARG A 166 -10.56 -13.01 -2.19
C ARG A 166 -11.69 -13.95 -2.57
N MET A 167 -12.89 -13.73 -2.02
CA MET A 167 -14.05 -14.58 -2.30
C MET A 167 -14.51 -14.49 -3.75
N GLU A 168 -14.39 -13.30 -4.35
CA GLU A 168 -14.86 -13.04 -5.71
C GLU A 168 -13.81 -13.33 -6.79
N LEU A 169 -12.55 -12.97 -6.53
CA LEU A 169 -11.52 -12.94 -7.58
C LEU A 169 -10.68 -14.21 -7.63
N SER A 170 -10.42 -14.84 -6.48
CA SER A 170 -9.51 -15.99 -6.46
C SER A 170 -10.10 -17.22 -7.12
N PRO A 171 -11.37 -17.61 -6.89
CA PRO A 171 -11.93 -18.81 -7.52
C PRO A 171 -12.13 -18.67 -9.02
N GLU A 172 -12.47 -17.48 -9.51
CA GLU A 172 -12.84 -17.27 -10.91
C GLU A 172 -11.66 -16.87 -11.79
N PHE A 173 -10.74 -16.04 -11.26
CA PHE A 173 -9.68 -15.43 -12.05
C PHE A 173 -8.26 -15.75 -11.57
N ASN A 174 -8.13 -16.59 -10.55
CA ASN A 174 -6.83 -16.90 -9.93
C ASN A 174 -6.06 -15.67 -9.45
N ILE A 175 -6.79 -14.61 -9.06
CA ILE A 175 -6.20 -13.38 -8.52
C ILE A 175 -6.14 -13.49 -7.00
N ARG A 176 -4.92 -13.47 -6.46
CA ARG A 176 -4.68 -13.50 -5.01
C ARG A 176 -4.83 -12.11 -4.41
N VAL A 177 -5.24 -12.04 -3.15
CA VAL A 177 -5.34 -10.78 -2.41
C VAL A 177 -4.80 -10.96 -0.99
N THR A 178 -3.84 -10.12 -0.62
CA THR A 178 -3.23 -10.10 0.71
C THR A 178 -3.45 -8.74 1.38
N ALA A 179 -3.93 -8.73 2.61
CA ALA A 179 -3.86 -7.57 3.48
C ALA A 179 -2.58 -7.66 4.33
N VAL A 180 -1.76 -6.62 4.31
CA VAL A 180 -0.61 -6.47 5.21
C VAL A 180 -0.97 -5.43 6.26
N GLU A 181 -0.81 -5.77 7.52
CA GLU A 181 -1.25 -4.98 8.68
C GLU A 181 -0.05 -4.62 9.55
N PRO A 182 0.69 -3.56 9.18
CA PRO A 182 1.80 -3.09 9.98
C PRO A 182 1.35 -2.50 11.31
N GLY A 183 2.12 -2.73 12.37
CA GLY A 183 2.14 -1.88 13.55
C GLY A 183 2.88 -0.57 13.26
N THR A 184 3.47 0.03 14.29
CA THR A 184 4.24 1.26 14.14
C THR A 184 5.49 1.02 13.28
N VAL A 185 5.63 1.79 12.18
CA VAL A 185 6.77 1.74 11.25
C VAL A 185 7.43 3.10 11.19
N ASP A 186 8.76 3.13 11.17
CA ASP A 186 9.56 4.35 11.04
C ASP A 186 9.42 4.95 9.65
N THR A 187 8.50 5.89 9.51
CA THR A 187 8.18 6.59 8.26
C THR A 187 7.70 8.01 8.55
N ASN A 188 7.70 8.87 7.53
CA ASN A 188 7.18 10.23 7.60
C ASN A 188 5.63 10.30 7.65
N LEU A 189 4.94 9.19 7.90
CA LEU A 189 3.46 9.15 7.87
C LEU A 189 2.87 10.01 9.00
N ARG A 190 3.58 10.13 10.13
CA ARG A 190 3.19 10.96 11.29
C ARG A 190 3.33 12.47 11.05
N ASP A 191 4.12 12.89 10.06
CA ASP A 191 4.36 14.32 9.77
C ASP A 191 3.07 15.03 9.29
N GLY A 192 2.07 14.27 8.87
CA GLY A 192 0.77 14.77 8.46
C GLY A 192 -0.22 15.06 9.59
N ILE A 193 0.15 14.86 10.86
CA ILE A 193 -0.73 15.12 12.01
C ILE A 193 -0.68 16.59 12.35
N THR A 194 -1.85 17.24 12.37
CA THR A 194 -2.00 18.69 12.64
C THR A 194 -2.75 18.99 13.93
N ASP A 195 -3.40 17.99 14.55
CA ASP A 195 -4.11 18.18 15.82
C ASP A 195 -3.10 18.39 16.96
N THR A 196 -2.97 19.65 17.39
CA THR A 196 -2.00 20.05 18.43
C THR A 196 -2.29 19.42 19.77
N GLU A 197 -3.57 19.22 20.13
CA GLU A 197 -3.94 18.57 21.38
C GLU A 197 -3.48 17.10 21.39
N LEU A 198 -3.62 16.41 20.25
CA LEU A 198 -3.14 15.03 20.11
C LEU A 198 -1.61 14.97 20.19
N LEU A 199 -0.90 15.91 19.56
CA LEU A 199 0.58 15.96 19.58
C LEU A 199 1.15 16.26 20.97
N GLU A 200 0.40 16.99 21.81
CA GLU A 200 0.77 17.29 23.20
C GLU A 200 0.39 16.17 24.18
N ASP A 201 -0.40 15.21 23.75
CA ASP A 201 -0.82 14.09 24.60
C ASP A 201 0.36 13.12 24.86
N LYS A 202 0.69 12.93 26.13
CA LYS A 202 1.80 12.07 26.55
C LYS A 202 1.55 10.58 26.29
N GLU A 203 0.30 10.18 26.13
CA GLU A 203 -0.06 8.80 25.76
C GLU A 203 0.16 8.57 24.26
N TYR A 204 0.17 9.67 23.45
CA TYR A 204 0.47 9.63 22.04
C TYR A 204 1.92 10.08 21.80
N GLY A 205 2.76 9.25 21.29
CA GLY A 205 4.12 9.66 20.90
C GLY A 205 5.25 9.35 21.89
N GLY A 206 5.00 8.48 22.86
CA GLY A 206 6.08 7.91 23.69
C GLY A 206 7.14 7.18 22.83
N ASP A 207 8.28 6.84 23.44
CA ASP A 207 9.36 6.03 22.83
C ASP A 207 8.86 4.61 22.51
N GLU A 208 8.01 4.52 21.48
CA GLU A 208 7.49 3.23 21.02
C GLU A 208 8.49 2.56 20.08
N PRO A 209 8.73 1.25 20.26
CA PRO A 209 9.53 0.52 19.29
C PRO A 209 8.85 0.57 17.92
N MET A 210 9.62 0.94 16.89
CA MET A 210 9.15 1.02 15.51
C MET A 210 9.82 -0.06 14.68
N LEU A 211 9.07 -0.57 13.68
CA LEU A 211 9.63 -1.43 12.64
C LEU A 211 10.39 -0.59 11.61
N ASP A 212 11.50 -1.12 11.12
CA ASP A 212 12.07 -0.61 9.87
C ASP A 212 11.13 -0.94 8.70
N PRO A 213 10.93 -0.02 7.73
CA PRO A 213 10.10 -0.27 6.54
C PRO A 213 10.46 -1.54 5.76
N SER A 214 11.74 -1.97 5.81
CA SER A 214 12.20 -3.22 5.20
C SER A 214 11.54 -4.46 5.78
N SER A 215 11.14 -4.44 7.06
CA SER A 215 10.41 -5.56 7.68
C SER A 215 9.04 -5.78 7.01
N ILE A 216 8.38 -4.70 6.60
CA ILE A 216 7.12 -4.79 5.87
C ILE A 216 7.37 -5.20 4.42
N ALA A 217 8.46 -4.73 3.81
CA ALA A 217 8.85 -5.17 2.47
C ALA A 217 9.17 -6.67 2.42
N ASP A 218 9.79 -7.22 3.47
CA ASP A 218 10.05 -8.67 3.62
C ASP A 218 8.74 -9.46 3.74
N ALA A 219 7.77 -8.97 4.51
CA ALA A 219 6.44 -9.58 4.62
C ALA A 219 5.69 -9.58 3.28
N VAL A 220 5.75 -8.48 2.53
CA VAL A 220 5.19 -8.40 1.17
C VAL A 220 5.89 -9.40 0.24
N TYR A 221 7.23 -9.43 0.25
CA TYR A 221 7.98 -10.40 -0.56
C TYR A 221 7.63 -11.83 -0.22
N TYR A 222 7.51 -12.17 1.07
CA TYR A 222 7.03 -13.48 1.49
C TYR A 222 5.70 -13.84 0.83
N ALA A 223 4.72 -12.94 0.85
CA ALA A 223 3.41 -13.20 0.25
C ALA A 223 3.47 -13.42 -1.26
N VAL A 224 4.22 -12.57 -1.98
CA VAL A 224 4.26 -12.62 -3.46
C VAL A 224 5.13 -13.73 -4.01
N SER A 225 6.08 -14.26 -3.20
CA SER A 225 6.96 -15.37 -3.56
C SER A 225 6.32 -16.75 -3.38
N GLN A 226 5.14 -16.84 -2.75
CA GLN A 226 4.47 -18.12 -2.58
C GLN A 226 3.98 -18.68 -3.93
N PRO A 227 3.89 -20.02 -4.08
CA PRO A 227 3.30 -20.64 -5.25
C PRO A 227 1.89 -20.12 -5.56
N ALA A 228 1.50 -20.10 -6.82
CA ALA A 228 0.19 -19.61 -7.26
C ALA A 228 -1.00 -20.27 -6.54
N SER A 229 -0.84 -21.50 -6.08
CA SER A 229 -1.85 -22.24 -5.31
C SER A 229 -1.98 -21.79 -3.84
N VAL A 230 -1.10 -20.88 -3.38
CA VAL A 230 -1.07 -20.39 -2.00
C VAL A 230 -1.47 -18.93 -1.97
N ASN A 231 -2.55 -18.59 -1.28
CA ASN A 231 -2.92 -17.22 -0.97
C ASN A 231 -2.62 -16.94 0.51
N VAL A 232 -1.67 -16.05 0.76
CA VAL A 232 -1.44 -15.49 2.10
C VAL A 232 -2.51 -14.44 2.34
N ASN A 233 -3.47 -14.71 3.19
CA ASN A 233 -4.64 -13.85 3.33
C ASN A 233 -4.35 -12.55 4.08
N GLU A 234 -3.67 -12.66 5.23
CA GLU A 234 -3.38 -11.54 6.12
C GLU A 234 -1.99 -11.72 6.72
N LEU A 235 -1.24 -10.65 6.86
CA LEU A 235 0.05 -10.58 7.53
C LEU A 235 0.04 -9.42 8.53
N LEU A 236 -0.11 -9.73 9.82
CA LEU A 236 -0.01 -8.79 10.90
C LEU A 236 1.44 -8.78 11.41
N VAL A 237 2.10 -7.61 11.35
CA VAL A 237 3.51 -7.45 11.69
C VAL A 237 3.67 -6.31 12.69
N LYS A 238 4.06 -6.62 13.93
CA LYS A 238 4.24 -5.67 15.04
C LYS A 238 5.67 -5.67 15.55
N PRO A 239 6.14 -4.58 16.15
CA PRO A 239 7.36 -4.58 16.95
C PRO A 239 7.25 -5.57 18.11
N THR A 240 8.31 -6.33 18.41
CA THR A 240 8.30 -7.38 19.46
C THR A 240 7.86 -6.84 20.83
N GLY A 241 8.20 -5.60 21.14
CA GLY A 241 7.81 -4.97 22.42
C GLY A 241 6.32 -4.59 22.52
N LYS A 242 5.52 -4.81 21.45
CA LYS A 242 4.08 -4.53 21.38
C LYS A 242 3.28 -5.69 20.80
N ALA A 243 3.82 -6.88 20.83
CA ALA A 243 3.15 -8.10 20.37
C ALA A 243 2.05 -8.55 21.34
#